data_9f37f1d380299513565e9b12cb5b27bf
#
_entry.id   9f37f1d380299513565e9b12cb5b27bf
#
_cell.length_a   1.000
_cell.length_b   1.000
_cell.length_c   1.000
_cell.angle_alpha   90.00
_cell.angle_beta   90.00
_cell.angle_gamma   90.00
#
_symmetry.space_group_name_H-M   'P 1'
#
loop_
_entity.id
_entity.type
_entity.pdbx_description
1 polymer ?
#
loop_
_entity_poly.entity_id
_entity_poly.type
_entity_poly.pdbx_seq_one_letter_code
_entity_poly.pdbx_strand_id
1 'polypeptide(L)'
;LMAHMRRVAPQVPVILDAKRGDIGSTADQYAREAFERYQADAVTLSPFMGFDTMEPFLKYPGKGVILLCRTSNPGGSDLQNLRLADIEGQPRVYEHIAKQAQGPWNTNGQMGLVVGATFPEEIARVRELAPTLPLLIPGVGAQGGDAVATVKAGLTTDASGAITGTIV
;
A
#
# COMPACT_ATOMS: atom_id res chain seq x y z
N LEU A 1 3.62 -2.56 23.41
CA LEU A 1 2.88 -3.36 22.42
C LEU A 1 3.86 -4.08 21.47
N MET A 2 4.67 -3.36 20.65
CA MET A 2 5.58 -3.96 19.65
C MET A 2 6.50 -5.04 20.25
N ALA A 3 7.20 -4.75 21.33
CA ALA A 3 8.06 -5.73 22.02
C ALA A 3 7.31 -6.98 22.49
N HIS A 4 6.04 -6.83 22.89
CA HIS A 4 5.21 -7.98 23.26
C HIS A 4 4.88 -8.84 22.04
N MET A 5 4.45 -8.23 20.94
CA MET A 5 4.14 -8.95 19.69
C MET A 5 5.35 -9.71 19.17
N ARG A 6 6.53 -9.09 19.15
CA ARG A 6 7.78 -9.74 18.75
C ARG A 6 8.15 -10.93 19.64
N ARG A 7 7.83 -10.88 20.93
CA ARG A 7 8.11 -11.97 21.87
C ARG A 7 7.16 -13.16 21.72
N VAL A 8 5.85 -12.88 21.48
CA VAL A 8 4.83 -13.95 21.45
C VAL A 8 4.58 -14.53 20.07
N ALA A 9 4.85 -13.77 19.01
CA ALA A 9 4.61 -14.16 17.63
C ALA A 9 5.71 -13.59 16.68
N PRO A 10 6.99 -13.98 16.87
CA PRO A 10 8.12 -13.41 16.14
C PRO A 10 8.06 -13.65 14.62
N GLN A 11 7.32 -14.68 14.19
CA GLN A 11 7.15 -15.03 12.77
C GLN A 11 6.03 -14.24 12.07
N VAL A 12 5.22 -13.46 12.82
CA VAL A 12 4.13 -12.69 12.24
C VAL A 12 4.63 -11.29 11.87
N PRO A 13 4.57 -10.87 10.60
CA PRO A 13 4.96 -9.52 10.20
C PRO A 13 4.01 -8.48 10.82
N VAL A 14 4.60 -7.35 11.21
CA VAL A 14 3.88 -6.23 11.82
C VAL A 14 3.89 -5.04 10.89
N ILE A 15 2.71 -4.61 10.45
CA ILE A 15 2.52 -3.40 9.64
C ILE A 15 2.17 -2.25 10.58
N LEU A 16 2.98 -1.19 10.57
CA LEU A 16 2.70 0.06 11.26
C LEU A 16 1.77 0.91 10.38
N ASP A 17 0.47 0.90 10.70
CA ASP A 17 -0.52 1.68 9.95
C ASP A 17 -0.52 3.15 10.42
N ALA A 18 0.53 3.88 10.06
CA ALA A 18 0.77 5.25 10.48
C ALA A 18 0.43 6.31 9.43
N LYS A 19 0.30 5.90 8.17
CA LYS A 19 -0.03 6.76 7.01
C LYS A 19 0.84 8.03 6.96
N ARG A 20 2.16 7.84 7.21
CA ARG A 20 3.13 8.95 7.24
C ARG A 20 3.23 9.63 5.87
N GLY A 21 3.56 10.91 5.90
CA GLY A 21 3.83 11.72 4.73
C GLY A 21 4.45 13.03 5.19
N ASP A 22 5.73 13.24 4.87
CA ASP A 22 6.48 14.47 5.16
C ASP A 22 7.72 14.52 4.26
N ILE A 23 8.39 15.67 4.24
CA ILE A 23 9.53 15.95 3.36
C ILE A 23 10.86 15.96 4.11
N GLY A 24 11.95 15.78 3.37
CA GLY A 24 13.33 15.98 3.82
C GLY A 24 13.66 15.23 5.11
N SER A 25 14.29 15.92 6.05
CA SER A 25 14.74 15.33 7.31
C SER A 25 13.62 14.79 8.19
N THR A 26 12.38 15.30 8.06
CA THR A 26 11.23 14.77 8.78
C THR A 26 10.84 13.39 8.24
N ALA A 27 10.87 13.18 6.91
CA ALA A 27 10.68 11.87 6.31
C ALA A 27 11.73 10.86 6.78
N ASP A 28 13.00 11.26 6.84
CA ASP A 28 14.09 10.43 7.41
C ASP A 28 13.79 10.02 8.87
N GLN A 29 13.32 10.95 9.71
CA GLN A 29 12.99 10.65 11.10
C GLN A 29 11.78 9.70 11.22
N TYR A 30 10.76 9.83 10.37
CA TYR A 30 9.64 8.90 10.34
C TYR A 30 10.04 7.49 9.87
N ALA A 31 10.97 7.39 8.92
CA ALA A 31 11.52 6.10 8.52
C ALA A 31 12.28 5.42 9.67
N ARG A 32 13.10 6.16 10.41
CA ARG A 32 13.78 5.70 11.62
C ARG A 32 12.80 5.29 12.71
N GLU A 33 11.76 6.12 12.95
CA GLU A 33 10.70 5.80 13.90
C GLU A 33 10.07 4.44 13.59
N ALA A 34 9.65 4.23 12.33
CA ALA A 34 8.99 3.01 11.90
C ALA A 34 9.89 1.76 12.03
N PHE A 35 11.11 1.84 11.49
CA PHE A 35 11.93 0.66 11.29
C PHE A 35 12.99 0.43 12.38
N GLU A 36 13.52 1.49 13.01
CA GLU A 36 14.49 1.35 14.09
C GLU A 36 13.81 1.32 15.46
N ARG A 37 12.93 2.32 15.74
CA ARG A 37 12.31 2.43 17.06
C ARG A 37 11.18 1.42 17.28
N TYR A 38 10.22 1.34 16.33
CA TYR A 38 9.12 0.39 16.42
C TYR A 38 9.46 -0.99 15.87
N GLN A 39 10.53 -1.11 15.10
CA GLN A 39 10.95 -2.35 14.45
C GLN A 39 9.82 -2.99 13.65
N ALA A 40 9.00 -2.17 12.99
CA ALA A 40 7.95 -2.66 12.10
C ALA A 40 8.56 -3.38 10.88
N ASP A 41 7.79 -4.27 10.28
CA ASP A 41 8.19 -4.95 9.04
C ASP A 41 7.72 -4.20 7.82
N ALA A 42 6.63 -3.44 7.96
CA ALA A 42 6.14 -2.52 6.95
C ALA A 42 5.49 -1.29 7.58
N VAL A 43 5.34 -0.22 6.79
CA VAL A 43 4.66 1.00 7.20
C VAL A 43 3.78 1.52 6.07
N THR A 44 2.61 2.09 6.42
CA THR A 44 1.75 2.76 5.44
C THR A 44 2.17 4.22 5.27
N LEU A 45 2.23 4.67 4.00
CA LEU A 45 2.61 6.04 3.63
C LEU A 45 1.56 6.69 2.72
N SER A 46 1.48 8.01 2.80
CA SER A 46 0.76 8.84 1.82
C SER A 46 1.70 9.22 0.67
N PRO A 47 1.38 8.91 -0.59
CA PRO A 47 2.21 9.29 -1.73
C PRO A 47 1.94 10.72 -2.22
N PHE A 48 1.07 11.47 -1.55
CA PHE A 48 0.57 12.76 -2.01
C PHE A 48 1.67 13.79 -2.30
N MET A 49 2.77 13.75 -1.53
CA MET A 49 3.88 14.68 -1.69
C MET A 49 5.00 14.18 -2.61
N GLY A 50 4.83 13.03 -3.29
CA GLY A 50 5.77 12.55 -4.30
C GLY A 50 6.84 11.59 -3.79
N PHE A 51 7.67 11.11 -4.72
CA PHE A 51 8.59 9.99 -4.49
C PHE A 51 9.69 10.29 -3.46
N ASP A 52 10.25 11.50 -3.47
CA ASP A 52 11.32 11.90 -2.55
C ASP A 52 10.93 11.80 -1.08
N THR A 53 9.62 11.85 -0.77
CA THR A 53 9.10 11.67 0.60
C THR A 53 9.01 10.21 1.02
N MET A 54 9.02 9.29 0.07
CA MET A 54 8.97 7.84 0.30
C MET A 54 10.35 7.18 0.23
N GLU A 55 11.27 7.78 -0.53
CA GLU A 55 12.64 7.26 -0.71
C GLU A 55 13.37 6.95 0.60
N PRO A 56 13.28 7.79 1.68
CA PRO A 56 13.93 7.46 2.96
C PRO A 56 13.52 6.12 3.55
N PHE A 57 12.27 5.70 3.35
CA PHE A 57 11.78 4.41 3.83
C PHE A 57 12.31 3.24 3.01
N LEU A 58 12.52 3.43 1.70
CA LEU A 58 13.06 2.42 0.80
C LEU A 58 14.55 2.13 1.05
N LYS A 59 15.25 2.99 1.81
CA LYS A 59 16.65 2.75 2.21
C LYS A 59 16.81 1.64 3.25
N TYR A 60 15.70 1.11 3.81
CA TYR A 60 15.71 0.02 4.79
C TYR A 60 15.46 -1.32 4.10
N PRO A 61 16.50 -2.13 3.83
CA PRO A 61 16.34 -3.39 3.12
C PRO A 61 15.45 -4.38 3.88
N GLY A 62 14.60 -5.11 3.17
CA GLY A 62 13.70 -6.09 3.75
C GLY A 62 12.50 -5.51 4.50
N LYS A 63 12.25 -4.20 4.37
CA LYS A 63 11.09 -3.53 4.96
C LYS A 63 10.06 -3.16 3.90
N GLY A 64 8.78 -3.32 4.22
CA GLY A 64 7.69 -2.99 3.29
C GLY A 64 7.26 -1.52 3.39
N VAL A 65 6.95 -0.93 2.24
CA VAL A 65 6.37 0.41 2.11
C VAL A 65 5.02 0.28 1.41
N ILE A 66 3.91 0.54 2.12
CA ILE A 66 2.56 0.33 1.61
C ILE A 66 1.89 1.68 1.39
N LEU A 67 1.68 2.05 0.12
CA LEU A 67 1.18 3.38 -0.25
C LEU A 67 -0.35 3.44 -0.25
N LEU A 68 -0.92 4.52 0.29
CA LEU A 68 -2.34 4.82 0.08
C LEU A 68 -2.59 5.00 -1.41
N CYS A 69 -3.43 4.15 -1.98
CA CYS A 69 -3.78 4.17 -3.40
C CYS A 69 -5.26 4.52 -3.59
N ARG A 70 -6.16 3.65 -3.16
CA ARG A 70 -7.60 3.89 -3.20
C ARG A 70 -8.21 3.59 -1.84
N THR A 71 -8.75 4.60 -1.18
CA THR A 71 -9.29 4.47 0.17
C THR A 71 -10.79 4.17 0.19
N SER A 72 -11.27 3.51 1.24
CA SER A 72 -12.66 3.02 1.35
C SER A 72 -13.69 4.10 1.73
N ASN A 73 -13.23 5.26 2.23
CA ASN A 73 -14.11 6.33 2.65
C ASN A 73 -14.73 7.10 1.46
N PRO A 74 -15.95 7.65 1.59
CA PRO A 74 -16.61 8.38 0.50
C PRO A 74 -15.79 9.55 -0.05
N GLY A 75 -15.14 10.34 0.82
CA GLY A 75 -14.30 11.48 0.43
C GLY A 75 -13.05 11.10 -0.38
N GLY A 76 -12.67 9.83 -0.44
CA GLY A 76 -11.61 9.36 -1.34
C GLY A 76 -11.89 9.69 -2.80
N SER A 77 -13.16 9.77 -3.20
CA SER A 77 -13.56 10.11 -4.57
C SER A 77 -13.33 11.57 -4.94
N ASP A 78 -13.19 12.48 -3.97
CA ASP A 78 -12.97 13.91 -4.23
C ASP A 78 -11.62 14.17 -4.91
N LEU A 79 -10.63 13.30 -4.65
CA LEU A 79 -9.29 13.40 -5.21
C LEU A 79 -8.92 12.16 -6.05
N GLN A 80 -9.08 10.97 -5.49
CA GLN A 80 -8.52 9.74 -6.07
C GLN A 80 -9.17 9.33 -7.39
N ASN A 81 -10.43 9.72 -7.62
CA ASN A 81 -11.19 9.45 -8.85
C ASN A 81 -11.03 10.52 -9.94
N LEU A 82 -10.35 11.62 -9.66
CA LEU A 82 -10.09 12.65 -10.67
C LEU A 82 -9.20 12.09 -11.78
N ARG A 83 -9.46 12.53 -13.01
CA ARG A 83 -8.64 12.15 -14.18
C ARG A 83 -7.47 13.11 -14.35
N LEU A 84 -6.32 12.56 -14.70
CA LEU A 84 -5.10 13.31 -15.00
C LEU A 84 -5.05 13.58 -16.51
N ALA A 85 -5.51 14.77 -16.91
CA ALA A 85 -5.70 15.13 -18.34
C ALA A 85 -4.39 15.14 -19.15
N ASP A 86 -3.28 15.50 -18.50
CA ASP A 86 -1.97 15.65 -19.14
C ASP A 86 -1.16 14.34 -19.20
N ILE A 87 -1.72 13.23 -18.71
CA ILE A 87 -1.08 11.91 -18.75
C ILE A 87 -1.77 11.06 -19.81
N GLU A 88 -0.98 10.38 -20.65
CA GLU A 88 -1.48 9.48 -21.69
C GLU A 88 -2.45 8.43 -21.11
N GLY A 89 -3.60 8.28 -21.75
CA GLY A 89 -4.69 7.42 -21.31
C GLY A 89 -5.53 8.02 -20.19
N GLN A 90 -5.26 9.24 -19.77
CA GLN A 90 -5.99 9.99 -18.75
C GLN A 90 -6.41 9.15 -17.54
N PRO A 91 -5.44 8.48 -16.87
CA PRO A 91 -5.74 7.63 -15.73
C PRO A 91 -6.35 8.45 -14.59
N ARG A 92 -7.09 7.77 -13.71
CA ARG A 92 -7.47 8.38 -12.43
C ARG A 92 -6.23 8.49 -11.53
N VAL A 93 -6.28 9.37 -10.54
CA VAL A 93 -5.17 9.56 -9.59
C VAL A 93 -4.75 8.23 -8.96
N TYR A 94 -5.70 7.41 -8.46
CA TYR A 94 -5.37 6.11 -7.87
C TYR A 94 -4.74 5.13 -8.88
N GLU A 95 -5.17 5.16 -10.15
CA GLU A 95 -4.59 4.32 -11.20
C GLU A 95 -3.16 4.74 -11.53
N HIS A 96 -2.90 6.05 -11.52
CA HIS A 96 -1.56 6.59 -11.70
C HIS A 96 -0.63 6.15 -10.55
N ILE A 97 -1.08 6.28 -9.30
CA ILE A 97 -0.33 5.82 -8.12
C ILE A 97 0.00 4.32 -8.26
N ALA A 98 -0.97 3.49 -8.66
CA ALA A 98 -0.75 2.06 -8.85
C ALA A 98 0.35 1.77 -9.89
N LYS A 99 0.32 2.47 -11.04
CA LYS A 99 1.33 2.34 -12.09
C LYS A 99 2.71 2.80 -11.62
N GLN A 100 2.79 3.92 -10.90
CA GLN A 100 4.06 4.42 -10.36
C GLN A 100 4.66 3.45 -9.34
N ALA A 101 3.84 2.93 -8.43
CA ALA A 101 4.26 1.97 -7.41
C ALA A 101 4.67 0.61 -8.01
N GLN A 102 4.02 0.16 -9.09
CA GLN A 102 4.43 -1.06 -9.80
C GLN A 102 5.74 -0.86 -10.59
N GLY A 103 6.02 0.35 -11.04
CA GLY A 103 7.12 0.68 -11.94
C GLY A 103 8.18 1.60 -11.31
N PRO A 104 8.24 2.90 -11.70
CA PRO A 104 9.38 3.77 -11.39
C PRO A 104 9.68 3.97 -9.91
N TRP A 105 8.67 3.94 -9.05
CA TRP A 105 8.85 4.14 -7.61
C TRP A 105 9.34 2.89 -6.88
N ASN A 106 9.11 1.70 -7.43
CA ASN A 106 9.48 0.43 -6.80
C ASN A 106 10.93 0.04 -7.08
N THR A 107 11.86 0.89 -6.70
CA THR A 107 13.29 0.76 -7.04
C THR A 107 13.96 -0.49 -6.49
N ASN A 108 13.37 -1.13 -5.48
CA ASN A 108 13.95 -2.27 -4.77
C ASN A 108 12.95 -3.41 -4.46
N GLY A 109 11.74 -3.35 -5.04
CA GLY A 109 10.74 -4.40 -4.84
C GLY A 109 10.05 -4.40 -3.49
N GLN A 110 10.12 -3.32 -2.71
CA GLN A 110 9.57 -3.25 -1.34
C GLN A 110 8.19 -2.59 -1.25
N MET A 111 7.59 -2.19 -2.38
CA MET A 111 6.31 -1.48 -2.37
C MET A 111 5.10 -2.41 -2.37
N GLY A 112 4.02 -1.93 -1.72
CA GLY A 112 2.67 -2.46 -1.76
C GLY A 112 1.65 -1.32 -1.79
N LEU A 113 0.36 -1.64 -1.87
CA LEU A 113 -0.71 -0.65 -1.99
C LEU A 113 -1.83 -0.91 -0.99
N VAL A 114 -2.38 0.18 -0.42
CA VAL A 114 -3.66 0.15 0.31
C VAL A 114 -4.80 0.38 -0.68
N VAL A 115 -5.73 -0.56 -0.77
CA VAL A 115 -6.91 -0.48 -1.65
C VAL A 115 -8.14 -0.90 -0.87
N GLY A 116 -9.10 0.00 -0.66
CA GLY A 116 -10.30 -0.27 0.15
C GLY A 116 -11.19 -1.37 -0.41
N ALA A 117 -11.80 -2.16 0.48
CA ALA A 117 -12.64 -3.31 0.16
C ALA A 117 -14.06 -2.96 -0.35
N THR A 118 -14.44 -1.67 -0.30
CA THR A 118 -15.82 -1.25 -0.61
C THR A 118 -16.21 -1.32 -2.08
N PHE A 119 -15.23 -1.36 -2.98
CA PHE A 119 -15.43 -1.39 -4.43
C PHE A 119 -14.55 -2.46 -5.09
N PRO A 120 -15.03 -3.72 -5.21
CA PRO A 120 -14.25 -4.83 -5.78
C PRO A 120 -13.73 -4.56 -7.20
N GLU A 121 -14.46 -3.79 -8.01
CA GLU A 121 -14.04 -3.39 -9.35
C GLU A 121 -12.80 -2.47 -9.34
N GLU A 122 -12.65 -1.63 -8.32
CA GLU A 122 -11.46 -0.78 -8.16
C GLU A 122 -10.26 -1.62 -7.69
N ILE A 123 -10.49 -2.65 -6.85
CA ILE A 123 -9.44 -3.61 -6.48
C ILE A 123 -8.95 -4.37 -7.72
N ALA A 124 -9.87 -4.91 -8.52
CA ALA A 124 -9.53 -5.61 -9.76
C ALA A 124 -8.75 -4.71 -10.71
N ARG A 125 -9.17 -3.44 -10.83
CA ARG A 125 -8.46 -2.46 -11.65
C ARG A 125 -7.05 -2.17 -11.16
N VAL A 126 -6.85 -2.02 -9.85
CA VAL A 126 -5.50 -1.86 -9.28
C VAL A 126 -4.67 -3.12 -9.51
N ARG A 127 -5.24 -4.31 -9.37
CA ARG A 127 -4.53 -5.57 -9.65
C ARG A 127 -4.08 -5.69 -11.11
N GLU A 128 -4.88 -5.24 -12.08
CA GLU A 128 -4.46 -5.16 -13.48
C GLU A 128 -3.25 -4.23 -13.69
N LEU A 129 -3.22 -3.09 -12.99
CA LEU A 129 -2.16 -2.07 -13.12
C LEU A 129 -0.92 -2.41 -12.28
N ALA A 130 -1.09 -3.15 -11.21
CA ALA A 130 -0.05 -3.57 -10.28
C ALA A 130 -0.12 -5.09 -10.02
N PRO A 131 0.19 -5.92 -11.03
CA PRO A 131 -0.03 -7.36 -10.98
C PRO A 131 0.77 -8.09 -9.91
N THR A 132 1.91 -7.55 -9.48
CA THR A 132 2.82 -8.24 -8.56
C THR A 132 2.85 -7.63 -7.14
N LEU A 133 2.32 -6.42 -6.96
CA LEU A 133 2.39 -5.76 -5.65
C LEU A 133 1.46 -6.42 -4.62
N PRO A 134 1.89 -6.56 -3.36
CA PRO A 134 0.98 -6.90 -2.27
C PRO A 134 -0.05 -5.79 -2.06
N LEU A 135 -1.31 -6.18 -1.85
CA LEU A 135 -2.41 -5.28 -1.55
C LEU A 135 -2.84 -5.45 -0.09
N LEU A 136 -2.87 -4.36 0.66
CA LEU A 136 -3.51 -4.27 1.97
C LEU A 136 -4.92 -3.73 1.75
N ILE A 137 -5.93 -4.55 2.03
CA ILE A 137 -7.32 -4.26 1.66
C ILE A 137 -8.20 -4.09 2.91
N PRO A 138 -8.19 -2.91 3.53
CA PRO A 138 -9.04 -2.63 4.69
C PRO A 138 -10.50 -2.40 4.30
N GLY A 139 -11.43 -2.61 5.27
CA GLY A 139 -12.84 -2.28 5.11
C GLY A 139 -13.75 -3.48 4.89
N VAL A 140 -13.24 -4.70 5.03
CA VAL A 140 -14.08 -5.91 5.09
C VAL A 140 -14.84 -5.93 6.41
N GLY A 141 -16.11 -6.31 6.36
CA GLY A 141 -16.99 -6.38 7.53
C GLY A 141 -17.57 -5.03 7.92
N ALA A 142 -17.01 -4.34 8.90
CA ALA A 142 -17.58 -3.12 9.48
C ALA A 142 -17.86 -1.98 8.48
N GLN A 143 -17.10 -1.89 7.40
CA GLN A 143 -17.30 -0.91 6.32
C GLN A 143 -18.11 -1.46 5.13
N GLY A 144 -18.63 -2.68 5.24
CA GLY A 144 -19.52 -3.30 4.25
C GLY A 144 -18.82 -4.01 3.09
N GLY A 145 -17.49 -4.15 3.12
CA GLY A 145 -16.75 -4.92 2.12
C GLY A 145 -17.06 -6.42 2.22
N ASP A 146 -17.32 -7.06 1.07
CA ASP A 146 -17.49 -8.50 0.97
C ASP A 146 -16.13 -9.20 0.90
N ALA A 147 -15.86 -10.10 1.84
CA ALA A 147 -14.57 -10.79 1.94
C ALA A 147 -14.25 -11.65 0.70
N VAL A 148 -15.24 -12.37 0.18
CA VAL A 148 -15.03 -13.27 -0.97
C VAL A 148 -14.76 -12.48 -2.24
N ALA A 149 -15.57 -11.44 -2.49
CA ALA A 149 -15.39 -10.56 -3.65
C ALA A 149 -14.04 -9.82 -3.57
N THR A 150 -13.67 -9.33 -2.38
CA THR A 150 -12.41 -8.66 -2.11
C THR A 150 -11.21 -9.55 -2.43
N VAL A 151 -11.18 -10.77 -1.87
CA VAL A 151 -10.08 -11.71 -2.10
C VAL A 151 -10.00 -12.11 -3.58
N LYS A 152 -11.13 -12.43 -4.23
CA LYS A 152 -11.14 -12.75 -5.66
C LYS A 152 -10.61 -11.63 -6.55
N ALA A 153 -10.92 -10.37 -6.22
CA ALA A 153 -10.45 -9.22 -6.98
C ALA A 153 -8.97 -8.89 -6.74
N GLY A 154 -8.47 -9.13 -5.52
CA GLY A 154 -7.13 -8.70 -5.10
C GLY A 154 -6.04 -9.76 -5.19
N LEU A 155 -6.39 -11.06 -5.19
CA LEU A 155 -5.39 -12.13 -5.19
C LEU A 155 -4.58 -12.17 -6.50
N THR A 156 -3.36 -12.69 -6.38
CA THR A 156 -2.53 -13.09 -7.51
C THR A 156 -1.89 -14.44 -7.18
N THR A 157 -1.14 -15.00 -8.10
CA THR A 157 -0.37 -16.23 -7.89
C THR A 157 1.10 -15.96 -8.12
N ASP A 158 1.94 -16.56 -7.31
CA ASP A 158 3.38 -16.54 -7.53
C ASP A 158 3.81 -17.55 -8.62
N ALA A 159 5.11 -17.62 -8.88
CA ALA A 159 5.67 -18.53 -9.89
C ALA A 159 5.44 -20.04 -9.58
N SER A 160 5.13 -20.38 -8.33
CA SER A 160 4.78 -21.75 -7.92
C SER A 160 3.28 -22.06 -8.07
N GLY A 161 2.46 -21.07 -8.40
CA GLY A 161 1.00 -21.15 -8.43
C GLY A 161 0.34 -20.97 -7.06
N ALA A 162 1.10 -20.63 -6.02
CA ALA A 162 0.53 -20.36 -4.70
C ALA A 162 -0.19 -19.01 -4.69
N ILE A 163 -1.36 -18.96 -4.04
CA ILE A 163 -2.13 -17.72 -3.88
C ILE A 163 -1.37 -16.77 -2.98
N THR A 164 -1.21 -15.53 -3.42
CA THR A 164 -0.47 -14.48 -2.71
C THR A 164 -1.03 -13.09 -3.03
N GLY A 165 -0.38 -12.06 -2.51
CA GLY A 165 -0.56 -10.68 -2.92
C GLY A 165 -1.67 -9.91 -2.22
N THR A 166 -2.42 -10.51 -1.28
CA THR A 166 -3.54 -9.84 -0.61
C THR A 166 -3.53 -10.08 0.89
N ILE A 167 -3.70 -9.00 1.65
CA ILE A 167 -3.95 -8.97 3.10
C ILE A 167 -5.30 -8.29 3.31
N VAL A 168 -6.22 -8.96 3.97
CA VAL A 168 -7.60 -8.50 4.23
C VAL A 168 -7.83 -8.31 5.72
#